data_e3e7d4f61fdb2b7dd5b24861ccffb5f9
#
_entry.id   e3e7d4f61fdb2b7dd5b24861ccffb5f9
#
_cell.length_a   1.000
_cell.length_b   1.000
_cell.length_c   1.000
_cell.angle_alpha   90.00
_cell.angle_beta   90.00
_cell.angle_gamma   90.00
#
_symmetry.space_group_name_H-M   'P 1'
#
loop_
_entity.id
_entity.type
_entity.pdbx_description
1 polymer ?
#
loop_
_entity_poly.entity_id
_entity_poly.type
_entity_poly.pdbx_seq_one_letter_code
_entity_poly.pdbx_strand_id
1 'polypeptide(L)'
;MVYGLWTKINMKIGILGGTFNPPHVGHLILAQEVAQKLSIDKIFFIPTNIPPHKESHNVKSADRLNMVRLATKEDSRFEVLDLEIKRGGISYTIDTVKALKAKFPKAEFFLIVGSDLANDFPTWRYFEHLKKAVKIVVAKRRAYPLEKKNRFIVVDIVQMGISSSYIRGLIKKGFSVKYLVTDSVAKYIEQHKLYK
;
A
#
# COMPACT_ATOMS: atom_id res chain seq x y z
N MET A 1 -11.79 6.02 19.58
CA MET A 1 -12.41 4.68 19.39
C MET A 1 -13.70 4.89 18.59
N VAL A 2 -13.65 4.80 17.25
CA VAL A 2 -14.82 4.99 16.39
C VAL A 2 -14.95 3.73 15.51
N TYR A 3 -15.54 2.68 16.06
CA TYR A 3 -15.90 1.45 15.32
C TYR A 3 -17.39 1.45 14.91
N GLY A 4 -17.96 2.62 14.69
CA GLY A 4 -19.35 2.73 14.33
C GLY A 4 -19.51 3.10 12.87
N LEU A 5 -19.77 2.13 11.99
CA LEU A 5 -20.41 2.23 10.67
C LEU A 5 -20.02 1.10 9.69
N TRP A 6 -19.57 -0.06 10.21
CA TRP A 6 -19.21 -1.21 9.36
C TRP A 6 -20.39 -2.18 9.16
N THR A 7 -21.59 -1.64 8.94
CA THR A 7 -22.83 -2.45 8.86
C THR A 7 -23.19 -2.91 7.46
N LYS A 8 -22.40 -2.52 6.43
CA LYS A 8 -22.66 -2.98 5.06
C LYS A 8 -22.33 -4.47 4.93
N ILE A 9 -23.35 -5.29 4.69
CA ILE A 9 -23.18 -6.70 4.35
C ILE A 9 -22.42 -6.76 3.00
N ASN A 10 -21.34 -7.56 2.91
CA ASN A 10 -20.50 -7.72 1.72
C ASN A 10 -19.70 -6.48 1.29
N MET A 11 -19.10 -5.76 2.25
CA MET A 11 -18.18 -4.65 1.93
C MET A 11 -16.98 -5.15 1.12
N LYS A 12 -16.65 -4.43 0.03
CA LYS A 12 -15.45 -4.65 -0.74
C LYS A 12 -14.29 -3.83 -0.16
N ILE A 13 -13.22 -4.50 0.24
CA ILE A 13 -12.06 -3.87 0.88
C ILE A 13 -10.80 -4.14 0.06
N GLY A 14 -10.15 -3.06 -0.40
CA GLY A 14 -8.84 -3.13 -1.01
C GLY A 14 -7.75 -3.13 0.07
N ILE A 15 -6.74 -3.97 -0.09
CA ILE A 15 -5.55 -4.04 0.76
C ILE A 15 -4.38 -3.51 -0.07
N LEU A 16 -3.82 -2.39 0.32
CA LEU A 16 -2.62 -1.81 -0.27
C LEU A 16 -1.48 -1.82 0.78
N GLY A 17 -0.71 -2.90 0.76
CA GLY A 17 0.50 -3.04 1.58
C GLY A 17 1.69 -2.35 0.95
N GLY A 18 2.60 -1.85 1.77
CA GLY A 18 3.83 -1.25 1.25
C GLY A 18 4.76 -0.73 2.33
N THR A 19 6.02 -0.50 1.96
CA THR A 19 6.99 0.12 2.87
C THR A 19 6.66 1.59 3.10
N PHE A 20 6.13 2.30 2.07
CA PHE A 20 5.78 3.72 2.11
C PHE A 20 6.90 4.59 2.67
N ASN A 21 8.05 4.58 2.01
CA ASN A 21 9.27 5.21 2.50
C ASN A 21 9.88 6.26 1.52
N PRO A 22 9.22 7.42 1.31
CA PRO A 22 7.89 7.85 1.79
C PRO A 22 6.72 7.35 0.93
N PRO A 23 5.46 7.51 1.41
CA PRO A 23 4.28 7.45 0.55
C PRO A 23 4.31 8.61 -0.44
N HIS A 24 3.78 8.41 -1.64
CA HIS A 24 3.78 9.40 -2.71
C HIS A 24 2.47 9.39 -3.49
N VAL A 25 2.26 10.41 -4.32
CA VAL A 25 1.01 10.57 -5.08
C VAL A 25 0.69 9.36 -5.96
N GLY A 26 1.70 8.64 -6.46
CA GLY A 26 1.48 7.41 -7.22
C GLY A 26 0.77 6.31 -6.43
N HIS A 27 0.96 6.23 -5.11
CA HIS A 27 0.21 5.29 -4.25
C HIS A 27 -1.25 5.71 -4.12
N LEU A 28 -1.52 7.02 -4.02
CA LEU A 28 -2.89 7.55 -3.88
C LEU A 28 -3.68 7.38 -5.18
N ILE A 29 -3.06 7.67 -6.33
CA ILE A 29 -3.66 7.48 -7.65
C ILE A 29 -3.97 5.99 -7.87
N LEU A 30 -3.03 5.10 -7.57
CA LEU A 30 -3.26 3.66 -7.64
C LEU A 30 -4.49 3.24 -6.81
N ALA A 31 -4.54 3.67 -5.55
CA ALA A 31 -5.65 3.34 -4.64
C ALA A 31 -6.98 3.89 -5.16
N GLN A 32 -7.01 5.15 -5.60
CA GLN A 32 -8.19 5.81 -6.13
C GLN A 32 -8.72 5.12 -7.39
N GLU A 33 -7.85 4.87 -8.37
CA GLU A 33 -8.28 4.27 -9.64
C GLU A 33 -8.79 2.83 -9.46
N VAL A 34 -8.11 2.04 -8.64
CA VAL A 34 -8.57 0.68 -8.33
C VAL A 34 -9.90 0.73 -7.59
N ALA A 35 -10.06 1.63 -6.60
CA ALA A 35 -11.31 1.78 -5.87
C ALA A 35 -12.48 2.13 -6.82
N GLN A 36 -12.27 3.04 -7.75
CA GLN A 36 -13.29 3.46 -8.72
C GLN A 36 -13.63 2.35 -9.72
N LYS A 37 -12.61 1.74 -10.35
CA LYS A 37 -12.80 0.75 -11.41
C LYS A 37 -13.42 -0.56 -10.94
N LEU A 38 -13.20 -0.93 -9.67
CA LEU A 38 -13.72 -2.17 -9.09
C LEU A 38 -14.85 -1.95 -8.07
N SER A 39 -15.29 -0.68 -7.91
CA SER A 39 -16.31 -0.29 -6.93
C SER A 39 -15.94 -0.80 -5.53
N ILE A 40 -14.71 -0.55 -5.10
CA ILE A 40 -14.22 -0.90 -3.76
C ILE A 40 -14.68 0.17 -2.78
N ASP A 41 -15.27 -0.25 -1.67
CA ASP A 41 -15.86 0.65 -0.67
C ASP A 41 -14.78 1.34 0.20
N LYS A 42 -13.70 0.61 0.53
CA LYS A 42 -12.59 1.10 1.36
C LYS A 42 -11.26 0.56 0.87
N ILE A 43 -10.22 1.37 1.00
CA ILE A 43 -8.83 0.93 0.78
C ILE A 43 -8.08 1.02 2.11
N PHE A 44 -7.57 -0.12 2.56
CA PHE A 44 -6.70 -0.19 3.72
C PHE A 44 -5.24 -0.04 3.30
N PHE A 45 -4.62 1.08 3.68
CA PHE A 45 -3.18 1.27 3.59
C PHE A 45 -2.51 0.61 4.79
N ILE A 46 -1.62 -0.34 4.55
CA ILE A 46 -0.98 -1.13 5.61
C ILE A 46 0.55 -1.00 5.49
N PRO A 47 1.15 -0.06 6.25
CA PRO A 47 2.60 0.07 6.28
C PRO A 47 3.26 -1.17 6.88
N THR A 48 4.26 -1.72 6.17
CA THR A 48 5.05 -2.85 6.66
C THR A 48 5.83 -2.46 7.92
N ASN A 49 6.01 -3.41 8.85
CA ASN A 49 6.99 -3.24 9.92
C ASN A 49 8.40 -3.49 9.35
N ILE A 50 8.77 -4.72 9.11
CA ILE A 50 10.01 -5.12 8.44
C ILE A 50 9.64 -5.81 7.12
N PRO A 51 9.97 -5.23 5.96
CA PRO A 51 9.68 -5.87 4.68
C PRO A 51 10.56 -7.12 4.48
N PRO A 52 10.02 -8.24 3.95
CA PRO A 52 10.77 -9.51 3.84
C PRO A 52 11.92 -9.48 2.83
N HIS A 53 11.87 -8.57 1.84
CA HIS A 53 12.81 -8.55 0.71
C HIS A 53 13.55 -7.22 0.53
N LYS A 54 13.48 -6.32 1.51
CA LYS A 54 14.16 -5.01 1.42
C LYS A 54 14.90 -4.72 2.72
N GLU A 55 16.10 -4.19 2.59
CA GLU A 55 16.80 -3.61 3.74
C GLU A 55 15.96 -2.50 4.38
N SER A 56 15.92 -2.49 5.69
CA SER A 56 15.28 -1.40 6.45
C SER A 56 16.10 -0.14 6.24
N HIS A 57 15.60 0.78 5.44
CA HIS A 57 16.15 2.13 5.42
C HIS A 57 15.97 2.75 6.83
N ASN A 58 16.88 3.65 7.23
CA ASN A 58 16.98 4.26 8.57
C ASN A 58 15.73 5.04 9.06
N VAL A 59 14.59 4.94 8.38
CA VAL A 59 13.34 5.60 8.77
C VAL A 59 12.47 4.63 9.57
N LYS A 60 12.16 5.00 10.80
CA LYS A 60 11.35 4.21 11.73
C LYS A 60 9.97 3.90 11.16
N SER A 61 9.43 2.73 11.49
CA SER A 61 8.07 2.34 11.07
C SER A 61 7.00 3.33 11.55
N ALA A 62 7.21 3.98 12.71
CA ALA A 62 6.33 5.02 13.22
C ALA A 62 6.28 6.26 12.31
N ASP A 63 7.42 6.72 11.78
CA ASP A 63 7.47 7.85 10.85
C ASP A 63 6.77 7.50 9.53
N ARG A 64 6.98 6.28 9.03
CA ARG A 64 6.31 5.80 7.81
C ARG A 64 4.79 5.72 7.99
N LEU A 65 4.34 5.23 9.14
CA LEU A 65 2.91 5.20 9.50
C LEU A 65 2.31 6.60 9.54
N ASN A 66 3.00 7.56 10.19
CA ASN A 66 2.54 8.94 10.27
C ASN A 66 2.46 9.60 8.89
N MET A 67 3.48 9.39 8.04
CA MET A 67 3.45 9.89 6.67
C MET A 67 2.27 9.30 5.86
N VAL A 68 1.95 8.00 6.01
CA VAL A 68 0.80 7.41 5.33
C VAL A 68 -0.51 8.01 5.84
N ARG A 69 -0.67 8.21 7.14
CA ARG A 69 -1.84 8.90 7.71
C ARG A 69 -2.01 10.30 7.14
N LEU A 70 -0.92 11.05 7.05
CA LEU A 70 -0.92 12.39 6.45
C LEU A 70 -1.26 12.36 4.95
N ALA A 71 -0.76 11.38 4.22
CA ALA A 71 -1.01 11.25 2.79
C ALA A 71 -2.48 10.93 2.46
N THR A 72 -3.15 10.17 3.31
CA THR A 72 -4.48 9.60 3.03
C THR A 72 -5.65 10.33 3.67
N LYS A 73 -5.39 11.32 4.54
CA LYS A 73 -6.40 11.95 5.41
C LYS A 73 -7.57 12.61 4.68
N GLU A 74 -7.39 13.00 3.42
CA GLU A 74 -8.38 13.77 2.65
C GLU A 74 -9.40 12.89 1.90
N ASP A 75 -9.15 11.58 1.80
CA ASP A 75 -10.10 10.66 1.17
C ASP A 75 -10.70 9.71 2.22
N SER A 76 -11.98 9.88 2.51
CA SER A 76 -12.71 9.08 3.49
C SER A 76 -12.79 7.58 3.16
N ARG A 77 -12.48 7.19 1.92
CA ARG A 77 -12.38 5.77 1.53
C ARG A 77 -11.07 5.13 1.97
N PHE A 78 -10.04 5.94 2.27
CA PHE A 78 -8.72 5.46 2.65
C PHE A 78 -8.61 5.36 4.17
N GLU A 79 -8.18 4.21 4.65
CA GLU A 79 -7.96 3.96 6.07
C GLU A 79 -6.57 3.37 6.29
N VAL A 80 -5.89 3.85 7.31
CA VAL A 80 -4.53 3.38 7.63
C VAL A 80 -4.58 2.45 8.81
N LEU A 81 -4.13 1.21 8.60
CA LEU A 81 -4.05 0.20 9.63
C LEU A 81 -2.60 -0.09 10.00
N ASP A 82 -2.30 -0.05 11.29
CA ASP A 82 -0.98 -0.31 11.86
C ASP A 82 -0.75 -1.78 12.26
N LEU A 83 -1.51 -2.69 11.64
CA LEU A 83 -1.55 -4.12 11.99
C LEU A 83 -0.17 -4.78 11.97
N GLU A 84 0.61 -4.53 10.91
CA GLU A 84 1.94 -5.14 10.75
C GLU A 84 2.95 -4.54 11.71
N ILE A 85 2.87 -3.24 11.97
CA ILE A 85 3.72 -2.54 12.94
C ILE A 85 3.43 -3.02 14.36
N LYS A 86 2.15 -3.14 14.73
CA LYS A 86 1.73 -3.67 16.06
C LYS A 86 2.10 -5.14 16.23
N ARG A 87 1.99 -5.95 15.19
CA ARG A 87 2.39 -7.36 15.24
C ARG A 87 3.90 -7.51 15.46
N GLY A 88 4.70 -6.57 14.94
CA GLY A 88 6.15 -6.65 14.97
C GLY A 88 6.71 -7.69 13.99
N GLY A 89 8.03 -7.85 13.98
CA GLY A 89 8.73 -8.83 13.13
C GLY A 89 8.59 -8.58 11.63
N ILE A 90 8.81 -9.62 10.83
CA ILE A 90 8.73 -9.58 9.37
C ILE A 90 7.26 -9.55 8.94
N SER A 91 6.95 -8.65 7.99
CA SER A 91 5.61 -8.44 7.46
C SER A 91 5.30 -9.40 6.33
N TYR A 92 4.62 -10.49 6.61
CA TYR A 92 4.09 -11.39 5.59
C TYR A 92 2.63 -11.07 5.27
N THR A 93 2.31 -10.87 3.99
CA THR A 93 0.96 -10.52 3.52
C THR A 93 -0.11 -11.52 3.94
N ILE A 94 0.21 -12.81 3.97
CA ILE A 94 -0.73 -13.85 4.37
C ILE A 94 -1.23 -13.67 5.82
N ASP A 95 -0.35 -13.25 6.73
CA ASP A 95 -0.71 -13.06 8.15
C ASP A 95 -1.61 -11.83 8.31
N THR A 96 -1.36 -10.81 7.51
CA THR A 96 -2.20 -9.60 7.45
C THR A 96 -3.58 -9.91 6.92
N VAL A 97 -3.69 -10.70 5.85
CA VAL A 97 -4.97 -11.15 5.29
C VAL A 97 -5.75 -12.00 6.29
N LYS A 98 -5.09 -12.93 7.00
CA LYS A 98 -5.74 -13.74 8.05
C LYS A 98 -6.34 -12.87 9.16
N ALA A 99 -5.57 -11.88 9.65
CA ALA A 99 -6.03 -10.96 10.67
C ALA A 99 -7.23 -10.11 10.21
N LEU A 100 -7.20 -9.63 8.97
CA LEU A 100 -8.31 -8.87 8.39
C LEU A 100 -9.56 -9.72 8.21
N LYS A 101 -9.44 -10.95 7.72
CA LYS A 101 -10.58 -11.87 7.57
C LYS A 101 -11.23 -12.23 8.92
N ALA A 102 -10.43 -12.39 9.95
CA ALA A 102 -10.95 -12.61 11.31
C ALA A 102 -11.72 -11.38 11.82
N LYS A 103 -11.22 -10.16 11.52
CA LYS A 103 -11.87 -8.90 11.96
C LYS A 103 -13.11 -8.54 11.12
N PHE A 104 -13.11 -8.86 9.82
CA PHE A 104 -14.17 -8.53 8.88
C PHE A 104 -14.63 -9.77 8.09
N PRO A 105 -15.28 -10.75 8.75
CA PRO A 105 -15.55 -12.08 8.16
C PRO A 105 -16.51 -12.05 6.96
N LYS A 106 -17.31 -10.98 6.83
CA LYS A 106 -18.28 -10.79 5.73
C LYS A 106 -17.75 -9.92 4.59
N ALA A 107 -16.50 -9.39 4.70
CA ALA A 107 -15.92 -8.55 3.68
C ALA A 107 -15.29 -9.37 2.54
N GLU A 108 -15.36 -8.83 1.33
CA GLU A 108 -14.63 -9.31 0.18
C GLU A 108 -13.31 -8.54 0.06
N PHE A 109 -12.18 -9.24 0.08
CA PHE A 109 -10.87 -8.61 0.06
C PHE A 109 -10.21 -8.64 -1.31
N PHE A 110 -9.61 -7.50 -1.69
CA PHE A 110 -8.87 -7.28 -2.92
C PHE A 110 -7.43 -6.88 -2.56
N LEU A 111 -6.46 -7.75 -2.79
CA LEU A 111 -5.05 -7.43 -2.59
C LEU A 111 -4.54 -6.67 -3.82
N ILE A 112 -4.17 -5.41 -3.62
CA ILE A 112 -3.72 -4.49 -4.67
C ILE A 112 -2.20 -4.47 -4.71
N VAL A 113 -1.63 -4.80 -5.87
CA VAL A 113 -0.18 -4.79 -6.11
C VAL A 113 0.15 -4.19 -7.47
N GLY A 114 1.35 -3.64 -7.64
CA GLY A 114 1.88 -3.30 -8.95
C GLY A 114 2.36 -4.54 -9.70
N SER A 115 2.46 -4.47 -11.02
CA SER A 115 2.96 -5.58 -11.85
C SER A 115 4.42 -5.95 -11.56
N ASP A 116 5.23 -5.01 -11.02
CA ASP A 116 6.56 -5.28 -10.50
C ASP A 116 6.54 -6.36 -9.39
N LEU A 117 5.66 -6.20 -8.41
CA LEU A 117 5.51 -7.19 -7.32
C LEU A 117 4.76 -8.45 -7.76
N ALA A 118 3.89 -8.34 -8.75
CA ALA A 118 3.13 -9.51 -9.24
C ALA A 118 4.04 -10.54 -9.92
N ASN A 119 5.12 -10.11 -10.57
CA ASN A 119 6.10 -11.02 -11.17
C ASN A 119 6.90 -11.81 -10.11
N ASP A 120 7.00 -11.27 -8.88
CA ASP A 120 7.69 -11.91 -7.75
C ASP A 120 6.78 -12.85 -6.95
N PHE A 121 5.50 -12.99 -7.27
CA PHE A 121 4.56 -13.84 -6.51
C PHE A 121 5.03 -15.27 -6.25
N PRO A 122 5.74 -15.96 -7.17
CA PRO A 122 6.24 -17.31 -6.89
C PRO A 122 7.14 -17.39 -5.65
N THR A 123 7.78 -16.26 -5.27
CA THR A 123 8.65 -16.17 -4.08
C THR A 123 7.89 -15.81 -2.79
N TRP A 124 6.61 -15.45 -2.89
CA TRP A 124 5.84 -15.03 -1.74
C TRP A 124 5.47 -16.20 -0.85
N ARG A 125 5.71 -16.06 0.45
CA ARG A 125 5.37 -17.06 1.45
C ARG A 125 3.87 -17.39 1.41
N TYR A 126 3.55 -18.68 1.24
CA TYR A 126 2.17 -19.19 1.16
C TYR A 126 1.30 -18.53 0.06
N PHE A 127 1.87 -18.22 -1.09
CA PHE A 127 1.14 -17.58 -2.18
C PHE A 127 -0.14 -18.34 -2.61
N GLU A 128 -0.10 -19.68 -2.65
CA GLU A 128 -1.28 -20.47 -3.00
C GLU A 128 -2.43 -20.31 -2.00
N HIS A 129 -2.12 -20.14 -0.70
CA HIS A 129 -3.13 -19.83 0.32
C HIS A 129 -3.65 -18.40 0.14
N LEU A 130 -2.78 -17.46 -0.22
CA LEU A 130 -3.15 -16.07 -0.46
C LEU A 130 -4.14 -15.95 -1.61
N LYS A 131 -3.90 -16.64 -2.75
CA LYS A 131 -4.81 -16.67 -3.90
C LYS A 131 -6.21 -17.20 -3.57
N LYS A 132 -6.31 -18.12 -2.62
CA LYS A 132 -7.60 -18.66 -2.15
C LYS A 132 -8.31 -17.71 -1.18
N ALA A 133 -7.56 -16.86 -0.49
CA ALA A 133 -8.07 -16.01 0.57
C ALA A 133 -8.60 -14.66 0.08
N VAL A 134 -8.04 -14.11 -1.01
CA VAL A 134 -8.34 -12.78 -1.54
C VAL A 134 -8.37 -12.77 -3.07
N LYS A 135 -9.08 -11.81 -3.65
CA LYS A 135 -8.94 -11.48 -5.07
C LYS A 135 -7.69 -10.64 -5.27
N ILE A 136 -6.81 -11.03 -6.18
CA ILE A 136 -5.57 -10.30 -6.46
C ILE A 136 -5.84 -9.32 -7.60
N VAL A 137 -5.54 -8.04 -7.36
CA VAL A 137 -5.63 -6.95 -8.32
C VAL A 137 -4.24 -6.49 -8.68
N VAL A 138 -3.89 -6.61 -9.95
CA VAL A 138 -2.59 -6.17 -10.48
C VAL A 138 -2.76 -4.88 -11.26
N ALA A 139 -2.19 -3.80 -10.72
CA ALA A 139 -2.09 -2.54 -11.44
C ALA A 139 -0.95 -2.62 -12.46
N LYS A 140 -1.28 -2.51 -13.72
CA LYS A 140 -0.33 -2.64 -14.82
C LYS A 140 0.60 -1.43 -14.87
N ARG A 141 1.91 -1.68 -14.86
CA ARG A 141 2.96 -0.67 -15.05
C ARG A 141 3.70 -0.91 -16.36
N ARG A 142 3.88 0.11 -17.19
CA ARG A 142 4.55 -0.02 -18.49
C ARG A 142 5.97 -0.58 -18.38
N ALA A 143 6.73 -0.15 -17.37
CA ALA A 143 8.10 -0.60 -17.14
C ALA A 143 8.21 -2.06 -16.69
N TYR A 144 7.10 -2.67 -16.25
CA TYR A 144 7.06 -4.04 -15.73
C TYR A 144 5.88 -4.77 -16.36
N PRO A 145 6.04 -5.29 -17.60
CA PRO A 145 4.98 -6.09 -18.23
C PRO A 145 4.68 -7.32 -17.37
N LEU A 146 3.41 -7.68 -17.29
CA LEU A 146 2.99 -8.84 -16.53
C LEU A 146 3.31 -10.11 -17.33
N GLU A 147 4.23 -10.93 -16.84
CA GLU A 147 4.72 -12.14 -17.54
C GLU A 147 3.69 -13.26 -17.57
N LYS A 148 2.88 -13.41 -16.52
CA LYS A 148 1.87 -14.44 -16.40
C LYS A 148 0.49 -13.85 -16.14
N LYS A 149 -0.43 -14.03 -17.09
CA LYS A 149 -1.85 -13.61 -16.96
C LYS A 149 -2.66 -14.62 -16.10
N ASN A 150 -2.11 -15.07 -14.99
CA ASN A 150 -2.80 -16.02 -14.13
C ASN A 150 -3.93 -15.30 -13.38
N ARG A 151 -5.18 -15.70 -13.56
CA ARG A 151 -6.36 -15.45 -12.69
C ARG A 151 -6.36 -14.17 -11.82
N PHE A 152 -5.65 -13.11 -12.26
CA PHE A 152 -5.62 -11.81 -11.60
C PHE A 152 -6.61 -10.86 -12.26
N ILE A 153 -7.16 -9.96 -11.47
CA ILE A 153 -7.89 -8.81 -11.99
C ILE A 153 -6.82 -7.80 -12.41
N VAL A 154 -6.62 -7.62 -13.71
CA VAL A 154 -5.65 -6.65 -14.23
C VAL A 154 -6.34 -5.31 -14.44
N VAL A 155 -5.80 -4.25 -13.87
CA VAL A 155 -6.34 -2.89 -13.97
C VAL A 155 -5.29 -1.98 -14.61
N ASP A 156 -5.64 -1.36 -15.73
CA ASP A 156 -4.83 -0.29 -16.30
C ASP A 156 -5.03 0.98 -15.48
N ILE A 157 -3.94 1.59 -15.06
CA ILE A 157 -3.91 2.83 -14.28
C ILE A 157 -3.07 3.89 -14.96
N VAL A 158 -3.28 5.17 -14.60
CA VAL A 158 -2.39 6.25 -15.02
C VAL A 158 -0.95 5.92 -14.66
N GLN A 159 -0.08 5.98 -15.67
CA GLN A 159 1.33 5.64 -15.51
C GLN A 159 2.10 6.81 -14.90
N MET A 160 2.64 6.58 -13.71
CA MET A 160 3.45 7.56 -12.99
C MET A 160 4.85 6.99 -12.79
N GLY A 161 5.86 7.66 -13.32
CA GLY A 161 7.27 7.32 -13.13
C GLY A 161 7.82 7.72 -11.76
N ILE A 162 6.98 7.68 -10.70
CA ILE A 162 7.33 8.09 -9.35
C ILE A 162 7.64 6.86 -8.49
N SER A 163 8.76 6.91 -7.76
CA SER A 163 9.10 5.91 -6.76
C SER A 163 9.64 6.55 -5.48
N SER A 164 9.47 5.85 -4.36
CA SER A 164 10.05 6.29 -3.08
C SER A 164 11.58 6.45 -3.16
N SER A 165 12.27 5.61 -3.92
CA SER A 165 13.72 5.70 -4.11
C SER A 165 14.12 6.96 -4.87
N TYR A 166 13.38 7.31 -5.92
CA TYR A 166 13.59 8.56 -6.65
C TYR A 166 13.40 9.77 -5.73
N ILE A 167 12.33 9.80 -4.93
CA ILE A 167 12.04 10.88 -3.97
C ILE A 167 13.17 11.03 -2.94
N ARG A 168 13.64 9.92 -2.36
CA ARG A 168 14.77 9.96 -1.42
C ARG A 168 16.05 10.50 -2.08
N GLY A 169 16.28 10.13 -3.33
CA GLY A 169 17.42 10.65 -4.11
C GLY A 169 17.36 12.17 -4.35
N LEU A 170 16.16 12.71 -4.59
CA LEU A 170 15.96 14.15 -4.71
C LEU A 170 16.24 14.88 -3.40
N ILE A 171 15.70 14.37 -2.28
CA ILE A 171 15.88 14.97 -0.94
C ILE A 171 17.37 15.01 -0.58
N LYS A 172 18.13 13.91 -0.80
CA LYS A 172 19.58 13.88 -0.57
C LYS A 172 20.35 14.93 -1.36
N LYS A 173 19.85 15.31 -2.53
CA LYS A 173 20.44 16.35 -3.38
C LYS A 173 19.93 17.76 -3.06
N GLY A 174 19.08 17.91 -2.04
CA GLY A 174 18.45 19.20 -1.69
C GLY A 174 17.37 19.67 -2.67
N PHE A 175 16.88 18.80 -3.56
CA PHE A 175 15.82 19.14 -4.50
C PHE A 175 14.44 19.03 -3.90
N SER A 176 13.51 19.86 -4.40
CA SER A 176 12.10 19.83 -4.00
C SER A 176 11.42 18.53 -4.40
N VAL A 177 10.57 18.02 -3.51
CA VAL A 177 9.68 16.89 -3.77
C VAL A 177 8.20 17.31 -3.84
N LYS A 178 7.96 18.61 -3.97
CA LYS A 178 6.64 19.19 -4.17
C LYS A 178 5.98 18.50 -5.37
N TYR A 179 4.69 18.21 -5.28
CA TYR A 179 3.91 17.46 -6.28
C TYR A 179 4.24 15.95 -6.43
N LEU A 180 5.30 15.45 -5.81
CA LEU A 180 5.59 14.00 -5.78
C LEU A 180 5.01 13.33 -4.54
N VAL A 181 4.89 14.09 -3.47
CA VAL A 181 4.21 13.72 -2.22
C VAL A 181 3.15 14.77 -1.90
N THR A 182 2.23 14.48 -0.98
CA THR A 182 1.31 15.52 -0.48
C THR A 182 2.06 16.58 0.31
N ASP A 183 1.53 17.80 0.36
CA ASP A 183 2.16 18.91 1.11
C ASP A 183 2.37 18.55 2.59
N SER A 184 1.41 17.83 3.18
CA SER A 184 1.52 17.34 4.57
C SER A 184 2.69 16.38 4.77
N VAL A 185 2.95 15.49 3.80
CA VAL A 185 4.09 14.57 3.82
C VAL A 185 5.40 15.31 3.59
N ALA A 186 5.45 16.26 2.64
CA ALA A 186 6.64 17.07 2.40
C ALA A 186 7.05 17.83 3.66
N LYS A 187 6.09 18.49 4.32
CA LYS A 187 6.30 19.20 5.58
C LYS A 187 6.80 18.29 6.70
N TYR A 188 6.22 17.07 6.81
CA TYR A 188 6.66 16.08 7.80
C TYR A 188 8.12 15.66 7.57
N ILE A 189 8.49 15.36 6.32
CA ILE A 189 9.87 15.00 5.94
C ILE A 189 10.85 16.09 6.33
N GLU A 190 10.52 17.35 6.06
CA GLU A 190 11.35 18.50 6.39
C GLU A 190 11.53 18.69 7.90
N GLN A 191 10.43 18.70 8.66
CA GLN A 191 10.40 18.88 10.12
C GLN A 191 11.19 17.81 10.86
N HIS A 192 11.14 16.54 10.38
CA HIS A 192 11.83 15.43 11.01
C HIS A 192 13.19 15.12 10.37
N LYS A 193 13.64 15.97 9.44
CA LYS A 193 14.93 15.85 8.73
C LYS A 193 15.15 14.45 8.13
N LEU A 194 14.06 13.83 7.60
CA LEU A 194 14.14 12.49 7.00
C LEU A 194 14.83 12.52 5.64
N TYR A 195 15.58 11.46 5.34
CA TYR A 195 16.25 11.23 4.05
C TYR A 195 17.40 12.20 3.70
N LYS A 196 17.85 13.00 4.68
CA LYS A 196 19.01 13.89 4.50
C LYS A 196 20.33 13.13 4.65
#